data_cd1bab134950b4e160a3229cf30aab3a
#
_entry.id   cd1bab134950b4e160a3229cf30aab3a
#
_cell.length_a   1.000
_cell.length_b   1.000
_cell.length_c   1.000
_cell.angle_alpha   90.00
_cell.angle_beta   90.00
_cell.angle_gamma   90.00
#
_symmetry.space_group_name_H-M   'P 1'
#
loop_
_entity.id
_entity.type
_entity.pdbx_description
1 polymer ?
#
loop_
_entity_poly.entity_id
_entity_poly.type
_entity_poly.pdbx_seq_one_letter_code
_entity_poly.pdbx_strand_id
1 'polypeptide(L)'
;LIFHEKMSGATKGYALIRLNFKSHIFEIRRIAITDKGRGYGKESMKGLIRYAFEKTDTNRLWLDVYPDNEIGIKLYESLGMHCDGVLRQNYLAERGYLDQIIYSILRSEYAEGKYTD
;
A
#
# COMPACT_ATOMS: atom_id res chain seq x y z
N LEU A 1 -5.54 1.96 13.02
CA LEU A 1 -4.93 3.27 12.81
C LEU A 1 -5.38 3.87 11.48
N ILE A 2 -5.90 5.08 11.54
CA ILE A 2 -6.35 5.80 10.34
C ILE A 2 -5.34 6.89 10.04
N PHE A 3 -4.87 6.92 8.82
CA PHE A 3 -3.91 7.90 8.35
C PHE A 3 -4.61 8.84 7.37
N HIS A 4 -4.54 10.14 7.64
CA HIS A 4 -5.12 11.15 6.78
C HIS A 4 -4.02 11.93 6.09
N GLU A 5 -4.08 11.99 4.77
CA GLU A 5 -3.13 12.77 3.99
C GLU A 5 -3.82 14.01 3.47
N LYS A 6 -3.20 15.16 3.67
CA LYS A 6 -3.72 16.44 3.21
C LYS A 6 -2.88 16.96 2.05
N MET A 7 -3.55 17.39 1.01
CA MET A 7 -2.92 17.98 -0.15
C MET A 7 -3.66 19.25 -0.48
N SER A 8 -2.94 20.34 -0.67
CA SER A 8 -3.54 21.66 -0.98
C SER A 8 -4.57 22.08 0.05
N GLY A 9 -4.32 21.78 1.32
CA GLY A 9 -5.22 22.14 2.40
C GLY A 9 -6.47 21.30 2.54
N ALA A 10 -6.66 20.31 1.67
CA ALA A 10 -7.83 19.42 1.71
C ALA A 10 -7.40 17.99 1.85
N THR A 11 -8.26 17.19 2.51
CA THR A 11 -8.02 15.76 2.62
C THR A 11 -8.36 15.11 1.29
N LYS A 12 -7.39 14.43 0.68
CA LYS A 12 -7.55 13.77 -0.60
C LYS A 12 -7.85 12.28 -0.48
N GLY A 13 -7.73 11.75 0.72
CA GLY A 13 -8.01 10.36 0.95
C GLY A 13 -7.61 9.93 2.36
N TYR A 14 -7.67 8.63 2.59
CA TYR A 14 -7.26 8.07 3.87
C TYR A 14 -6.69 6.66 3.65
N ALA A 15 -5.95 6.19 4.62
CA ALA A 15 -5.48 4.82 4.63
C ALA A 15 -5.76 4.19 5.99
N LEU A 16 -6.19 2.93 5.97
CA LEU A 16 -6.35 2.14 7.17
C LEU A 16 -5.12 1.25 7.30
N ILE A 17 -4.38 1.44 8.40
CA ILE A 17 -3.10 0.80 8.61
C ILE A 17 -3.19 -0.16 9.79
N ARG A 18 -2.58 -1.31 9.65
CA ARG A 18 -2.43 -2.24 10.76
C ARG A 18 -0.94 -2.42 11.04
N LEU A 19 -0.55 -2.13 12.27
CA LEU A 19 0.85 -2.22 12.69
C LEU A 19 1.06 -3.49 13.51
N ASN A 20 2.13 -4.19 13.22
CA ASN A 20 2.60 -5.29 14.04
C ASN A 20 3.95 -4.85 14.62
N PHE A 21 3.92 -4.35 15.86
CA PHE A 21 5.12 -3.81 16.49
C PHE A 21 6.16 -4.88 16.81
N LYS A 22 5.71 -6.09 17.05
CA LYS A 22 6.61 -7.19 17.38
C LYS A 22 7.46 -7.61 16.19
N SER A 23 6.87 -7.62 15.01
CA SER A 23 7.56 -8.05 13.78
C SER A 23 7.95 -6.87 12.88
N HIS A 24 7.65 -5.64 13.29
CA HIS A 24 7.96 -4.42 12.54
C HIS A 24 7.30 -4.46 11.15
N ILE A 25 6.01 -4.80 11.11
CA ILE A 25 5.25 -4.88 9.87
C ILE A 25 4.23 -3.75 9.80
N PHE A 26 4.16 -3.12 8.63
CA PHE A 26 3.23 -2.04 8.32
C PHE A 26 2.32 -2.55 7.20
N GLU A 27 1.08 -2.87 7.55
CA GLU A 27 0.11 -3.39 6.59
C GLU A 27 -0.86 -2.29 6.18
N ILE A 28 -0.95 -2.00 4.89
CA ILE A 28 -1.95 -1.08 4.37
C ILE A 28 -3.19 -1.91 4.04
N ARG A 29 -4.19 -1.83 4.91
CA ARG A 29 -5.41 -2.63 4.76
C ARG A 29 -6.39 -2.02 3.78
N ARG A 30 -6.42 -0.70 3.72
CA ARG A 30 -7.31 0.02 2.82
C ARG A 30 -6.73 1.39 2.53
N ILE A 31 -6.81 1.79 1.28
CA ILE A 31 -6.49 3.15 0.90
C ILE A 31 -7.62 3.67 0.02
N ALA A 32 -8.05 4.89 0.29
CA ALA A 32 -9.11 5.56 -0.48
C ALA A 32 -8.65 6.94 -0.88
N ILE A 33 -8.73 7.24 -2.16
CA ILE A 33 -8.31 8.52 -2.73
C ILE A 33 -9.54 9.16 -3.36
N THR A 34 -9.81 10.41 -2.97
CA THR A 34 -11.01 11.13 -3.44
C THR A 34 -10.83 11.71 -4.84
N ASP A 35 -9.61 12.08 -5.21
CA ASP A 35 -9.32 12.68 -6.51
C ASP A 35 -8.59 11.70 -7.42
N LYS A 36 -9.30 10.66 -7.82
CA LYS A 36 -8.73 9.63 -8.67
C LYS A 36 -8.40 10.18 -10.06
N GLY A 37 -7.36 9.66 -10.66
CA GLY A 37 -6.97 10.04 -12.01
C GLY A 37 -6.06 11.23 -12.12
N ARG A 38 -5.68 11.84 -11.00
CA ARG A 38 -4.78 13.00 -10.99
C ARG A 38 -3.40 12.68 -10.40
N GLY A 39 -3.05 11.40 -10.34
CA GLY A 39 -1.77 11.00 -9.79
C GLY A 39 -1.70 10.97 -8.26
N TYR A 40 -2.77 11.31 -7.58
CA TYR A 40 -2.79 11.34 -6.12
C TYR A 40 -2.61 9.96 -5.52
N GLY A 41 -3.06 8.91 -6.21
CA GLY A 41 -2.88 7.55 -5.73
C GLY A 41 -1.39 7.21 -5.58
N LYS A 42 -0.60 7.53 -6.58
CA LYS A 42 0.83 7.27 -6.56
C LYS A 42 1.54 8.15 -5.53
N GLU A 43 1.18 9.43 -5.46
CA GLU A 43 1.77 10.35 -4.48
C GLU A 43 1.43 9.94 -3.05
N SER A 44 0.18 9.53 -2.81
CA SER A 44 -0.24 9.07 -1.49
C SER A 44 0.51 7.82 -1.08
N MET A 45 0.69 6.87 -2.00
CA MET A 45 1.44 5.66 -1.70
C MET A 45 2.90 5.97 -1.41
N LYS A 46 3.52 6.86 -2.17
CA LYS A 46 4.90 7.28 -1.91
C LYS A 46 5.03 7.90 -0.53
N GLY A 47 4.04 8.72 -0.15
CA GLY A 47 4.02 9.34 1.18
C GLY A 47 3.91 8.33 2.30
N LEU A 48 3.05 7.31 2.13
CA LEU A 48 2.89 6.25 3.12
C LEU A 48 4.16 5.41 3.24
N ILE A 49 4.76 5.07 2.12
CA ILE A 49 6.00 4.29 2.09
C ILE A 49 7.11 5.05 2.82
N ARG A 50 7.25 6.33 2.50
CA ARG A 50 8.24 7.20 3.16
C ARG A 50 7.99 7.28 4.65
N TYR A 51 6.74 7.50 5.04
CA TYR A 51 6.37 7.58 6.44
C TYR A 51 6.73 6.29 7.19
N ALA A 52 6.35 5.14 6.61
CA ALA A 52 6.59 3.86 7.24
C ALA A 52 8.07 3.63 7.52
N PHE A 53 8.92 3.88 6.54
CA PHE A 53 10.33 3.55 6.68
C PHE A 53 11.16 4.65 7.35
N GLU A 54 10.73 5.91 7.27
CA GLU A 54 11.50 7.02 7.84
C GLU A 54 11.03 7.45 9.22
N LYS A 55 9.77 7.19 9.55
CA LYS A 55 9.17 7.63 10.82
C LYS A 55 8.83 6.50 11.77
N THR A 56 8.98 5.25 11.35
CA THR A 56 8.73 4.09 12.20
C THR A 56 9.86 3.07 12.02
N ASP A 57 9.83 2.03 12.83
CA ASP A 57 10.81 0.93 12.74
C ASP A 57 10.38 -0.15 11.76
N THR A 58 9.51 0.17 10.83
CA THR A 58 8.99 -0.80 9.88
C THR A 58 10.11 -1.49 9.12
N ASN A 59 10.09 -2.81 9.09
CA ASN A 59 10.98 -3.61 8.27
C ASN A 59 10.29 -4.05 6.98
N ARG A 60 9.00 -4.32 7.04
CA ARG A 60 8.22 -4.79 5.89
C ARG A 60 6.91 -4.02 5.80
N LEU A 61 6.68 -3.42 4.65
CA LEU A 61 5.39 -2.81 4.32
C LEU A 61 4.73 -3.70 3.28
N TRP A 62 3.45 -4.03 3.47
CA TRP A 62 2.75 -4.87 2.50
C TRP A 62 1.29 -4.51 2.39
N LEU A 63 0.70 -4.96 1.30
CA LEU A 63 -0.73 -4.81 1.04
C LEU A 63 -1.18 -5.95 0.14
N ASP A 64 -2.48 -6.10 0.04
CA ASP A 64 -3.07 -7.03 -0.91
C ASP A 64 -3.91 -6.29 -1.93
N VAL A 65 -4.13 -6.92 -3.06
CA VAL A 65 -4.98 -6.38 -4.12
C VAL A 65 -5.68 -7.55 -4.80
N TYR A 66 -6.93 -7.32 -5.24
CA TYR A 66 -7.68 -8.36 -5.94
C TYR A 66 -7.32 -8.35 -7.43
N PRO A 67 -7.38 -9.53 -8.09
CA PRO A 67 -6.93 -9.63 -9.49
C PRO A 67 -7.67 -8.74 -10.48
N ASP A 68 -8.92 -8.38 -10.18
CA ASP A 68 -9.70 -7.51 -11.06
C ASP A 68 -9.44 -6.02 -10.84
N ASN A 69 -8.63 -5.68 -9.86
CA ASN A 69 -8.25 -4.29 -9.62
C ASN A 69 -7.00 -3.94 -10.43
N GLU A 70 -7.19 -3.78 -11.73
CA GLU A 70 -6.08 -3.51 -12.65
C GLU A 70 -5.37 -2.19 -12.33
N ILE A 71 -6.14 -1.19 -11.91
CA ILE A 71 -5.57 0.12 -11.55
C ILE A 71 -4.63 -0.01 -10.36
N GLY A 72 -5.05 -0.74 -9.34
CA GLY A 72 -4.21 -0.98 -8.16
C GLY A 72 -2.95 -1.76 -8.50
N ILE A 73 -3.10 -2.82 -9.28
CA ILE A 73 -1.96 -3.65 -9.69
C ILE A 73 -0.93 -2.81 -10.44
N LYS A 74 -1.37 -2.01 -11.41
CA LYS A 74 -0.48 -1.14 -12.17
C LYS A 74 0.21 -0.11 -11.29
N LEU A 75 -0.53 0.43 -10.33
CA LEU A 75 0.02 1.40 -9.38
C LEU A 75 1.17 0.78 -8.57
N TYR A 76 0.91 -0.39 -7.97
CA TYR A 76 1.91 -1.03 -7.11
C TYR A 76 3.13 -1.48 -7.90
N GLU A 77 2.91 -1.98 -9.12
CA GLU A 77 4.02 -2.33 -10.01
C GLU A 77 4.82 -1.11 -10.42
N SER A 78 4.15 0.01 -10.68
CA SER A 78 4.83 1.25 -11.05
C SER A 78 5.69 1.81 -9.92
N LEU A 79 5.33 1.48 -8.69
CA LEU A 79 6.10 1.87 -7.50
C LEU A 79 7.27 0.93 -7.24
N GLY A 80 7.39 -0.15 -8.01
CA GLY A 80 8.46 -1.12 -7.83
C GLY A 80 8.24 -2.07 -6.67
N MET A 81 7.00 -2.22 -6.21
CA MET A 81 6.71 -3.17 -5.15
C MET A 81 6.89 -4.60 -5.64
N HIS A 82 7.37 -5.45 -4.76
CA HIS A 82 7.61 -6.85 -5.07
C HIS A 82 6.32 -7.65 -4.92
N CYS A 83 6.01 -8.50 -5.91
CA CYS A 83 4.88 -9.42 -5.80
C CYS A 83 5.35 -10.66 -5.04
N ASP A 84 4.84 -10.80 -3.81
CA ASP A 84 5.22 -11.94 -2.96
C ASP A 84 4.50 -13.22 -3.37
N GLY A 85 3.34 -13.10 -4.00
CA GLY A 85 2.58 -14.26 -4.41
C GLY A 85 1.09 -14.02 -4.36
N VAL A 86 0.34 -15.10 -4.50
CA VAL A 86 -1.12 -15.07 -4.55
C VAL A 86 -1.68 -16.02 -3.50
N LEU A 87 -2.57 -15.49 -2.66
CA LEU A 87 -3.33 -16.32 -1.73
C LEU A 87 -4.64 -16.69 -2.43
N ARG A 88 -4.72 -17.95 -2.85
CA ARG A 88 -5.85 -18.38 -3.67
C ARG A 88 -7.12 -18.50 -2.83
N GLN A 89 -8.22 -17.86 -3.32
CA GLN A 89 -9.55 -17.92 -2.71
C GLN A 89 -9.54 -17.61 -1.23
N ASN A 90 -8.76 -16.60 -0.85
CA ASN A 90 -8.53 -16.28 0.56
C ASN A 90 -9.56 -15.30 1.13
N TYR A 91 -10.47 -14.81 0.30
CA TYR A 91 -11.49 -13.87 0.74
C TYR A 91 -12.83 -14.21 0.10
N LEU A 92 -13.88 -14.26 0.88
CA LEU A 92 -15.24 -14.48 0.38
C LEU A 92 -15.96 -13.14 0.28
N ALA A 93 -16.23 -12.72 -0.95
CA ALA A 93 -17.00 -11.52 -1.24
C ALA A 93 -18.37 -11.91 -1.80
N GLU A 94 -19.24 -10.93 -2.02
CA GLU A 94 -20.55 -11.19 -2.60
C GLU A 94 -20.47 -11.87 -3.96
N ARG A 95 -19.45 -11.53 -4.73
CA ARG A 95 -19.25 -12.11 -6.07
C ARG A 95 -18.48 -13.43 -6.05
N GLY A 96 -18.26 -13.99 -4.85
CA GLY A 96 -17.61 -15.28 -4.69
C GLY A 96 -16.26 -15.18 -4.04
N TYR A 97 -15.52 -16.29 -4.12
CA TYR A 97 -14.18 -16.34 -3.54
C TYR A 97 -13.19 -15.59 -4.41
N LEU A 98 -12.34 -14.77 -3.79
CA LEU A 98 -11.36 -13.96 -4.48
C LEU A 98 -9.95 -14.33 -4.05
N ASP A 99 -9.05 -14.31 -5.02
CA ASP A 99 -7.62 -14.41 -4.74
C ASP A 99 -7.12 -13.07 -4.21
N GLN A 100 -6.07 -13.10 -3.43
CA GLN A 100 -5.40 -11.90 -2.94
C GLN A 100 -3.95 -11.92 -3.40
N ILE A 101 -3.56 -10.90 -4.16
CA ILE A 101 -2.18 -10.76 -4.62
C ILE A 101 -1.45 -9.90 -3.59
N ILE A 102 -0.31 -10.37 -3.12
CA ILE A 102 0.45 -9.69 -2.06
C ILE A 102 1.62 -8.94 -2.66
N TYR A 103 1.70 -7.65 -2.36
CA TYR A 103 2.82 -6.79 -2.76
C TYR A 103 3.50 -6.25 -1.51
N SER A 104 4.81 -6.14 -1.56
CA SER A 104 5.59 -5.72 -0.40
C SER A 104 6.82 -4.90 -0.77
N ILE A 105 7.34 -4.20 0.24
CA ILE A 105 8.62 -3.51 0.19
C ILE A 105 9.32 -3.80 1.50
N LEU A 106 10.58 -4.18 1.44
CA LEU A 106 11.42 -4.36 2.62
C LEU A 106 12.23 -3.11 2.89
N ARG A 107 12.60 -2.88 4.16
CA ARG A 107 13.43 -1.73 4.53
C ARG A 107 14.74 -1.69 3.73
N SER A 108 15.35 -2.84 3.51
CA SER A 108 16.58 -2.91 2.73
C SER A 108 16.39 -2.41 1.30
N GLU A 109 15.23 -2.68 0.72
CA GLU A 109 14.91 -2.22 -0.63
C GLU A 109 14.67 -0.71 -0.64
N TYR A 110 14.01 -0.20 0.39
CA TYR A 110 13.80 1.24 0.51
C TYR A 110 15.13 1.99 0.66
N ALA A 111 16.03 1.43 1.47
CA ALA A 111 17.34 2.02 1.70
C ALA A 111 18.21 2.09 0.44
N GLU A 112 17.92 1.25 -0.56
CA GLU A 112 18.61 1.30 -1.84
C GLU A 112 18.16 2.47 -2.72
N GLY A 113 17.18 3.24 -2.26
CA GLY A 113 16.71 4.41 -2.98
C GLY A 113 15.68 4.16 -4.07
N LYS A 114 15.16 2.94 -4.17
CA LYS A 114 14.21 2.59 -5.21
C LYS A 114 12.90 3.35 -5.12
N TYR A 115 12.56 3.80 -3.92
CA TYR A 115 11.24 4.38 -3.64
C TYR A 115 11.32 5.87 -3.27
N THR A 116 12.46 6.47 -3.42
CA THR A 116 12.63 7.91 -3.22
C THR A 116 12.53 8.61 -4.58
N ASP A 117 12.00 9.79 -4.57
CA ASP A 117 11.85 10.57 -5.81
C ASP A 117 13.19 11.14 -6.29
#